data_950b16b09f1d4e7adfcf5a6306c9c3b8
#
_entry.id   950b16b09f1d4e7adfcf5a6306c9c3b8
#
_cell.length_a   1.000
_cell.length_b   1.000
_cell.length_c   1.000
_cell.angle_alpha   90.00
_cell.angle_beta   90.00
_cell.angle_gamma   90.00
#
_symmetry.space_group_name_H-M   'P 1'
#
loop_
_entity.id
_entity.type
_entity.pdbx_description
1 polymer ?
#
loop_
_entity_poly.entity_id
_entity_poly.type
_entity_poly.pdbx_seq_one_letter_code
_entity_poly.pdbx_strand_id
1 'polypeptide(L)'
;MNNRSYLLAIALVCLAIFFPHLSVVEVNIMEARNFITAREMLDYGNWIHTTMNLEPRYEKPPLPTWMTAVSGAVFGMKSLFGLRLPAVLSVVFLIFTFYYLGIQILQDKKQAFIGTLILAT
;
A
#
# COMPACT_ATOMS: atom_id res chain seq x y z
N MET A 1 -26.46 5.22 12.16
CA MET A 1 -25.25 4.45 12.52
C MET A 1 -24.24 5.35 13.23
N ASN A 2 -23.58 4.80 14.21
CA ASN A 2 -22.53 5.51 14.93
C ASN A 2 -21.26 5.60 14.04
N ASN A 3 -20.42 6.59 14.27
CA ASN A 3 -19.17 6.78 13.52
C ASN A 3 -18.27 5.53 13.53
N ARG A 4 -18.24 4.82 14.66
CA ARG A 4 -17.49 3.56 14.80
C ARG A 4 -17.99 2.48 13.84
N SER A 5 -19.31 2.40 13.61
CA SER A 5 -19.90 1.42 12.71
C SER A 5 -19.52 1.69 11.25
N TYR A 6 -19.48 2.96 10.86
CA TYR A 6 -19.00 3.33 9.51
C TYR A 6 -17.53 2.99 9.30
N LEU A 7 -16.68 3.29 10.28
CA LEU A 7 -15.27 2.96 10.23
C LEU A 7 -15.02 1.45 10.16
N LEU A 8 -15.77 0.67 10.96
CA LEU A 8 -15.69 -0.80 10.90
C LEU A 8 -16.14 -1.35 9.54
N ALA A 9 -17.22 -0.81 8.97
CA ALA A 9 -17.69 -1.22 7.65
C ALA A 9 -16.66 -0.93 6.57
N ILE A 10 -16.03 0.25 6.59
CA ILE A 10 -14.95 0.62 5.66
C ILE A 10 -13.75 -0.32 5.83
N ALA A 11 -13.34 -0.59 7.06
CA ALA A 11 -12.24 -1.51 7.35
C ALA A 11 -12.53 -2.92 6.81
N LEU A 12 -13.75 -3.44 7.00
CA LEU A 12 -14.15 -4.75 6.50
C LEU A 12 -14.14 -4.80 4.96
N VAL A 13 -14.62 -3.76 4.30
CA VAL A 13 -14.60 -3.65 2.83
C VAL A 13 -13.16 -3.63 2.32
N CYS A 14 -12.28 -2.85 2.94
CA CYS A 14 -10.86 -2.81 2.58
C CYS A 14 -10.20 -4.18 2.75
N LEU A 15 -10.45 -4.87 3.87
CA LEU A 15 -9.94 -6.21 4.10
C LEU A 15 -10.44 -7.20 3.06
N ALA A 16 -11.71 -7.13 2.70
CA ALA A 16 -12.31 -8.04 1.71
C ALA A 16 -11.80 -7.81 0.29
N ILE A 17 -11.49 -6.57 -0.08
CA ILE A 17 -11.07 -6.22 -1.44
C ILE A 17 -9.57 -6.37 -1.64
N PHE A 18 -8.76 -5.87 -0.71
CA PHE A 18 -7.31 -5.73 -0.94
C PHE A 18 -6.48 -6.92 -0.44
N PHE A 19 -6.88 -7.58 0.63
CA PHE A 19 -6.05 -8.62 1.24
C PHE A 19 -6.12 -10.01 0.61
N PRO A 20 -7.28 -10.52 0.09
CA PRO A 20 -7.35 -11.90 -0.41
C PRO A 20 -6.46 -12.19 -1.62
N HIS A 21 -6.12 -11.17 -2.41
CA HIS A 21 -5.38 -11.34 -3.66
C HIS A 21 -3.92 -10.92 -3.60
N LEU A 22 -3.39 -10.59 -2.41
CA LEU A 22 -2.00 -10.10 -2.28
C LEU A 22 -0.95 -11.11 -2.76
N SER A 23 -1.17 -12.38 -2.53
CA SER A 23 -0.22 -13.42 -2.90
C SER A 23 -0.62 -14.25 -4.13
N VAL A 24 -1.83 -14.02 -4.66
CA VAL A 24 -2.39 -14.82 -5.78
C VAL A 24 -2.14 -14.15 -7.13
N VAL A 25 -2.20 -12.82 -7.20
CA VAL A 25 -2.01 -12.07 -8.45
C VAL A 25 -0.54 -12.12 -8.87
N GLU A 26 -0.28 -12.43 -10.14
CA GLU A 26 1.06 -12.47 -10.69
C GLU A 26 1.74 -11.09 -10.62
N VAL A 27 3.07 -11.13 -10.41
CA VAL A 27 3.89 -9.91 -10.32
C VAL A 27 4.06 -9.33 -11.73
N ASN A 28 3.70 -8.06 -11.92
CA ASN A 28 3.97 -7.38 -13.16
C ASN A 28 5.41 -6.82 -13.20
N ILE A 29 5.85 -6.36 -14.38
CA ILE A 29 7.23 -5.87 -14.58
C ILE A 29 7.55 -4.69 -13.65
N MET A 30 6.59 -3.79 -13.41
CA MET A 30 6.80 -2.62 -12.55
C MET A 30 6.98 -3.00 -11.08
N GLU A 31 6.20 -3.97 -10.59
CA GLU A 31 6.37 -4.52 -9.24
C GLU A 31 7.71 -5.27 -9.11
N ALA A 32 8.05 -6.09 -10.11
CA ALA A 32 9.30 -6.84 -10.11
C ALA A 32 10.51 -5.94 -10.01
N ARG A 33 10.53 -4.83 -10.73
CA ARG A 33 11.60 -3.83 -10.66
C ARG A 33 11.72 -3.22 -9.26
N ASN A 34 10.60 -2.89 -8.63
CA ASN A 34 10.61 -2.36 -7.27
C ASN A 34 11.11 -3.39 -6.25
N PHE A 35 10.69 -4.64 -6.40
CA PHE A 35 11.11 -5.73 -5.51
C PHE A 35 12.61 -6.04 -5.64
N ILE A 36 13.14 -6.03 -6.86
CA ILE A 36 14.58 -6.22 -7.11
C ILE A 36 15.37 -5.08 -6.45
N THR A 37 14.94 -3.84 -6.65
CA THR A 37 15.59 -2.67 -6.05
C THR A 37 15.56 -2.74 -4.52
N ALA A 38 14.42 -3.12 -3.93
CA ALA A 38 14.28 -3.29 -2.48
C ALA A 38 15.21 -4.39 -1.93
N ARG A 39 15.30 -5.51 -2.65
CA ARG A 39 16.22 -6.60 -2.27
C ARG A 39 17.68 -6.15 -2.30
N GLU A 40 18.08 -5.43 -3.33
CA GLU A 40 19.45 -4.90 -3.41
C GLU A 40 19.75 -3.87 -2.33
N MET A 41 18.77 -3.08 -1.90
CA MET A 41 18.90 -2.20 -0.74
C MET A 41 19.24 -2.97 0.53
N LEU A 42 18.58 -4.09 0.77
CA LEU A 42 18.83 -4.93 1.94
C LEU A 42 20.18 -5.68 1.85
N ASP A 43 20.51 -6.19 0.67
CA ASP A 43 21.71 -7.01 0.46
C ASP A 43 22.99 -6.18 0.42
N TYR A 44 22.94 -4.99 -0.20
CA TYR A 44 24.12 -4.15 -0.47
C TYR A 44 24.13 -2.81 0.28
N GLY A 45 23.06 -2.47 0.99
CA GLY A 45 22.94 -1.22 1.73
C GLY A 45 22.75 0.04 0.88
N ASN A 46 22.26 -0.08 -0.35
CA ASN A 46 22.09 1.02 -1.31
C ASN A 46 20.78 1.79 -1.08
N TRP A 47 20.61 2.38 0.11
CA TRP A 47 19.36 3.03 0.49
C TRP A 47 19.15 4.40 -0.18
N ILE A 48 20.21 5.13 -0.45
CA ILE A 48 20.16 6.47 -1.05
C ILE A 48 20.31 6.37 -2.56
N HIS A 49 21.33 5.63 -3.02
CA HIS A 49 21.58 5.39 -4.43
C HIS A 49 20.97 4.04 -4.82
N THR A 50 19.71 4.07 -5.27
CA THR A 50 18.99 2.86 -5.64
C THR A 50 19.59 2.20 -6.88
N THR A 51 19.69 0.88 -6.85
CA THR A 51 20.18 0.07 -7.96
C THR A 51 19.17 -0.99 -8.37
N MET A 52 19.28 -1.44 -9.61
CA MET A 52 18.55 -2.58 -10.14
C MET A 52 19.50 -3.39 -11.01
N ASN A 53 19.69 -4.67 -10.66
CA ASN A 53 20.71 -5.55 -11.28
C ASN A 53 22.13 -4.94 -11.17
N LEU A 54 22.42 -4.30 -10.02
CA LEU A 54 23.68 -3.61 -9.71
C LEU A 54 23.97 -2.35 -10.56
N GLU A 55 23.02 -1.93 -11.40
CA GLU A 55 23.10 -0.68 -12.15
C GLU A 55 22.33 0.44 -11.45
N PRO A 56 22.81 1.69 -11.47
CA PRO A 56 22.10 2.82 -10.85
C PRO A 56 20.71 3.01 -11.43
N ARG A 57 19.73 3.23 -10.53
CA ARG A 57 18.34 3.47 -10.91
C ARG A 57 17.80 4.70 -10.18
N TYR A 58 17.69 5.81 -10.90
CA TYR A 58 17.23 7.09 -10.34
C TYR A 58 15.89 7.55 -10.91
N GLU A 59 15.16 6.67 -11.61
CA GLU A 59 13.92 7.00 -12.33
C GLU A 59 12.76 7.37 -11.40
N LYS A 60 12.79 6.91 -10.16
CA LYS A 60 11.69 7.09 -9.20
C LYS A 60 12.19 7.49 -7.83
N PRO A 61 11.36 8.22 -7.04
CA PRO A 61 11.68 8.49 -5.63
C PRO A 61 11.91 7.20 -4.85
N PRO A 62 12.84 7.17 -3.90
CA PRO A 62 13.19 5.94 -3.17
C PRO A 62 12.20 5.53 -2.09
N LEU A 63 11.28 6.41 -1.66
CA LEU A 63 10.40 6.17 -0.52
C LEU A 63 9.53 4.90 -0.65
N PRO A 64 8.82 4.64 -1.78
CA PRO A 64 8.08 3.39 -1.94
C PRO A 64 8.96 2.15 -1.86
N THR A 65 10.17 2.24 -2.39
CA THR A 65 11.14 1.14 -2.36
C THR A 65 11.67 0.92 -0.94
N TRP A 66 11.89 1.98 -0.16
CA TRP A 66 12.25 1.87 1.25
C TRP A 66 11.18 1.15 2.06
N MET A 67 9.92 1.51 1.86
CA MET A 67 8.80 0.84 2.53
C MET A 67 8.73 -0.65 2.16
N THR A 68 8.92 -0.98 0.89
CA THR A 68 8.97 -2.36 0.41
C THR A 68 10.16 -3.12 1.02
N ALA A 69 11.32 -2.50 1.09
CA ALA A 69 12.53 -3.10 1.68
C ALA A 69 12.34 -3.42 3.16
N VAL A 70 11.79 -2.48 3.94
CA VAL A 70 11.50 -2.69 5.37
C VAL A 70 10.49 -3.82 5.56
N SER A 71 9.41 -3.82 4.80
CA SER A 71 8.41 -4.88 4.86
C SER A 71 8.99 -6.24 4.46
N GLY A 72 9.82 -6.28 3.43
CA GLY A 72 10.53 -7.48 3.01
C GLY A 72 11.51 -7.99 4.07
N ALA A 73 12.16 -7.12 4.82
CA ALA A 73 13.03 -7.50 5.93
C ALA A 73 12.26 -8.16 7.08
N VAL A 74 11.02 -7.71 7.33
CA VAL A 74 10.16 -8.24 8.41
C VAL A 74 9.47 -9.55 7.99
N PHE A 75 8.89 -9.60 6.80
CA PHE A 75 8.08 -10.73 6.32
C PHE A 75 8.81 -11.69 5.39
N GLY A 76 10.01 -11.36 4.96
CA GLY A 76 10.80 -12.14 4.01
C GLY A 76 10.64 -11.64 2.57
N MET A 77 11.76 -11.55 1.86
CA MET A 77 11.79 -11.06 0.45
C MET A 77 11.13 -12.01 -0.55
N LYS A 78 10.86 -13.26 -0.15
CA LYS A 78 10.16 -14.24 -0.98
C LYS A 78 8.64 -14.19 -0.85
N SER A 79 8.12 -13.45 0.14
CA SER A 79 6.68 -13.32 0.37
C SER A 79 6.11 -12.15 -0.42
N LEU A 80 5.25 -12.43 -1.41
CA LEU A 80 4.52 -11.39 -2.14
C LEU A 80 3.59 -10.61 -1.23
N PHE A 81 3.01 -11.26 -0.23
CA PHE A 81 2.17 -10.60 0.77
C PHE A 81 2.95 -9.48 1.48
N GLY A 82 4.13 -9.81 2.02
CA GLY A 82 4.98 -8.85 2.72
C GLY A 82 5.44 -7.70 1.82
N LEU A 83 5.82 -7.99 0.58
CA LEU A 83 6.29 -6.99 -0.36
C LEU A 83 5.19 -6.03 -0.84
N ARG A 84 3.96 -6.50 -0.93
CA ARG A 84 2.79 -5.71 -1.35
C ARG A 84 2.10 -4.98 -0.19
N LEU A 85 2.34 -5.39 1.03
CA LEU A 85 1.68 -4.86 2.21
C LEU A 85 1.80 -3.34 2.35
N PRO A 86 2.97 -2.68 2.17
CA PRO A 86 3.07 -1.23 2.27
C PRO A 86 2.16 -0.48 1.29
N ALA A 87 2.03 -0.97 0.06
CA ALA A 87 1.15 -0.37 -0.95
C ALA A 87 -0.31 -0.45 -0.52
N VAL A 88 -0.75 -1.61 -0.02
CA VAL A 88 -2.12 -1.80 0.48
C VAL A 88 -2.39 -0.91 1.69
N LEU A 89 -1.46 -0.83 2.63
CA LEU A 89 -1.60 0.05 3.81
C LEU A 89 -1.72 1.51 3.40
N SER A 90 -0.98 1.95 2.39
CA SER A 90 -1.06 3.32 1.87
C SER A 90 -2.44 3.62 1.27
N VAL A 91 -3.00 2.67 0.52
CA VAL A 91 -4.35 2.80 -0.06
C VAL A 91 -5.41 2.82 1.04
N VAL A 92 -5.32 1.95 2.03
CA VAL A 92 -6.24 1.93 3.18
C VAL A 92 -6.18 3.25 3.95
N PHE A 93 -4.99 3.78 4.18
CA PHE A 93 -4.80 5.08 4.83
C PHE A 93 -5.45 6.21 4.01
N LEU A 94 -5.30 6.19 2.69
CA LEU A 94 -5.94 7.14 1.78
C LEU A 94 -7.48 7.07 1.90
N ILE A 95 -8.04 5.88 1.94
CA ILE A 95 -9.50 5.67 2.05
C ILE A 95 -10.03 6.24 3.38
N PHE A 96 -9.36 5.99 4.49
CA PHE A 96 -9.76 6.55 5.78
C PHE A 96 -9.62 8.07 5.82
N THR A 97 -8.56 8.63 5.24
CA THR A 97 -8.36 10.08 5.12
C THR A 97 -9.48 10.70 4.28
N PHE A 98 -9.84 10.07 3.17
CA PHE A 98 -10.94 10.53 2.32
C PHE A 98 -12.27 10.54 3.07
N TYR A 99 -12.55 9.51 3.85
CA TYR A 99 -13.76 9.46 4.69
C TYR A 99 -13.77 10.61 5.71
N TYR A 100 -12.66 10.83 6.40
CA TYR A 100 -12.55 11.88 7.40
C TYR A 100 -12.75 13.27 6.79
N LEU A 101 -12.11 13.56 5.66
CA LEU A 101 -12.29 14.81 4.93
C LEU A 101 -13.72 14.97 4.40
N GLY A 102 -14.31 13.88 3.94
CA GLY A 102 -15.70 13.85 3.49
C GLY A 102 -16.68 14.30 4.58
N ILE A 103 -16.48 13.84 5.82
CA ILE A 103 -17.29 14.26 6.96
C ILE A 103 -17.14 15.78 7.21
N GLN A 104 -15.93 16.30 7.12
CA GLN A 104 -15.68 17.72 7.35
C GLN A 104 -16.30 18.63 6.27
N ILE A 105 -16.25 18.19 5.02
CA ILE A 105 -16.73 19.00 3.88
C ILE A 105 -18.24 18.88 3.75
N LEU A 106 -18.79 17.67 3.79
CA LEU A 106 -20.22 17.41 3.57
C LEU A 106 -21.07 17.57 4.83
N GLN A 107 -20.44 17.53 6.00
CA GLN A 107 -21.08 17.55 7.32
C GLN A 107 -22.15 16.45 7.50
N ASP A 108 -22.12 15.44 6.67
CA ASP A 108 -23.00 14.28 6.72
C ASP A 108 -22.19 12.99 6.61
N LYS A 109 -22.23 12.18 7.69
CA LYS A 109 -21.49 10.92 7.77
C LYS A 109 -21.95 9.89 6.76
N LYS A 110 -23.23 9.87 6.44
CA LYS A 110 -23.81 8.92 5.48
C LYS A 110 -23.32 9.19 4.06
N GLN A 111 -23.29 10.46 3.64
CA GLN A 111 -22.78 10.84 2.33
C GLN A 111 -21.28 10.59 2.21
N ALA A 112 -20.52 10.91 3.25
CA ALA A 112 -19.08 10.63 3.32
C ALA A 112 -18.81 9.12 3.21
N PHE A 113 -19.59 8.30 3.89
CA PHE A 113 -19.48 6.84 3.82
C PHE A 113 -19.75 6.29 2.42
N ILE A 114 -20.81 6.76 1.75
CA ILE A 114 -21.15 6.35 0.38
C ILE A 114 -20.02 6.74 -0.57
N GLY A 115 -19.52 7.97 -0.51
CA GLY A 115 -18.41 8.43 -1.33
C GLY A 115 -17.14 7.61 -1.11
N THR A 116 -16.85 7.24 0.13
CA THR A 116 -15.70 6.40 0.49
C THR A 116 -15.84 4.98 -0.08
N LEU A 117 -17.04 4.40 -0.04
CA LEU A 117 -17.29 3.08 -0.66
C LEU A 117 -17.08 3.12 -2.18
N ILE A 118 -17.51 4.17 -2.84
CA ILE A 118 -17.29 4.35 -4.28
C ILE A 118 -15.78 4.42 -4.59
N LEU A 119 -15.02 5.15 -3.78
CA LEU A 119 -13.56 5.25 -3.94
C LEU A 119 -12.88 3.88 -3.72
N ALA A 120 -13.32 3.11 -2.74
CA ALA A 120 -12.72 1.82 -2.39
C ALA A 120 -13.02 0.72 -3.42
N THR A 121 -14.09 0.84 -4.14
CA THR A 121 -14.50 -0.12 -5.17
C THR A 121 -14.28 0.45 -6.58
#